data_0d6e80c2c2349dd010fd34971253f613
#
_entry.id   0d6e80c2c2349dd010fd34971253f613
#
_cell.length_a   1.000
_cell.length_b   1.000
_cell.length_c   1.000
_cell.angle_alpha   90.00
_cell.angle_beta   90.00
_cell.angle_gamma   90.00
#
_symmetry.space_group_name_H-M   'P 1'
#
loop_
_entity.id
_entity.type
_entity.pdbx_description
1 polymer ?
#
loop_
_entity_poly.entity_id
_entity_poly.type
_entity_poly.pdbx_seq_one_letter_code
_entity_poly.pdbx_strand_id
1 'polypeptide(L)'
;IGIDYKMNYMKKPFLFLLFVLAAVSCKEVEAPQAYGPVPTEAQMEWQEMEMYAFIHFSINTFTDIEWGYGDRDPKLFSPTELDCRQWAKVCKDAGFKGIIITAKHHDGFCLWPSRYTEYSIKQSPWRGGKGDLVKELSEACKEYGLKLGIYLSPWDRNHRDYGTPEYITYFRNQLRELLTNYGEIFEVWFDGANGGTGYYGGTNENRCVDRKTYYDWENTYKIVRELQPNAMLFSDGGPDCRWCGNEDGWVGETNWSLLRRNEVWPGYPNYTELRYGHEDGTHWVPAEVNVSIRPGWFYHESEDHKVKSLQQMVDIYYSSVGRNGTFLLNLPIDKRGLVHETDVKRIQEMTAALKADFTINLAEGASVIATNVR
;
A
#
# COMPACT_ATOMS: atom_id res chain seq x y z
N ILE A 1 61.18 43.87 57.66
CA ILE A 1 60.41 44.55 56.59
C ILE A 1 59.54 43.53 55.91
N GLY A 2 58.28 43.47 56.38
CA GLY A 2 57.26 42.64 55.84
C GLY A 2 56.32 43.50 54.97
N ILE A 3 55.89 42.96 53.87
CA ILE A 3 54.84 43.55 53.04
C ILE A 3 53.70 42.49 52.93
N ASP A 4 52.59 42.84 53.62
CA ASP A 4 51.32 42.13 53.53
C ASP A 4 50.63 42.35 52.18
N TYR A 5 50.27 41.26 51.49
CA TYR A 5 49.34 41.30 50.36
C TYR A 5 47.98 40.81 50.80
N LYS A 6 47.07 41.69 51.05
CA LYS A 6 45.66 41.44 51.14
C LYS A 6 45.07 41.25 49.73
N MET A 7 44.69 40.09 49.37
CA MET A 7 43.90 39.79 48.13
C MET A 7 42.40 39.87 48.43
N ASN A 8 41.76 40.85 47.80
CA ASN A 8 40.32 41.07 47.87
C ASN A 8 39.52 39.96 47.17
N TYR A 9 38.80 39.17 47.95
CA TYR A 9 37.76 38.28 47.43
C TYR A 9 36.41 39.03 47.36
N MET A 10 36.12 39.60 46.22
CA MET A 10 34.75 39.99 45.86
C MET A 10 34.61 39.88 44.34
N LYS A 11 33.78 38.93 43.90
CA LYS A 11 33.00 38.92 42.65
C LYS A 11 32.71 37.48 42.18
N LYS A 12 32.01 36.66 42.98
CA LYS A 12 31.49 35.38 42.52
C LYS A 12 29.97 35.13 42.70
N PRO A 13 29.12 36.06 43.16
CA PRO A 13 27.68 35.74 43.17
C PRO A 13 26.92 36.21 41.90
N PHE A 14 27.50 37.06 41.04
CA PHE A 14 26.75 37.61 39.89
C PHE A 14 26.70 36.70 38.67
N LEU A 15 27.61 35.79 38.52
CA LEU A 15 27.62 34.86 37.41
C LEU A 15 26.63 33.65 37.62
N PHE A 16 26.33 33.32 38.88
CA PHE A 16 25.42 32.22 39.19
C PHE A 16 23.93 32.65 39.03
N LEU A 17 23.62 33.94 39.19
CA LEU A 17 22.28 34.45 39.01
C LEU A 17 21.88 34.58 37.53
N LEU A 18 22.82 34.75 36.61
CA LEU A 18 22.54 34.80 35.17
C LEU A 18 22.31 33.41 34.58
N PHE A 19 22.89 32.36 35.15
CA PHE A 19 22.63 30.98 34.72
C PHE A 19 21.29 30.43 35.21
N VAL A 20 20.78 30.90 36.34
CA VAL A 20 19.46 30.52 36.88
C VAL A 20 18.32 31.22 36.13
N LEU A 21 18.55 32.42 35.62
CA LEU A 21 17.55 33.14 34.81
C LEU A 21 17.46 32.63 33.36
N ALA A 22 18.52 31.99 32.81
CA ALA A 22 18.47 31.40 31.50
C ALA A 22 17.78 30.01 31.51
N ALA A 23 17.65 29.36 32.66
CA ALA A 23 16.99 28.05 32.80
C ALA A 23 15.47 28.10 32.96
N VAL A 24 14.89 29.32 33.11
CA VAL A 24 13.43 29.50 33.38
C VAL A 24 12.65 29.92 32.11
N SER A 25 13.28 30.04 30.94
CA SER A 25 12.64 30.60 29.73
C SER A 25 12.27 29.63 28.64
N CYS A 26 12.30 28.34 28.90
CA CYS A 26 11.62 27.37 28.00
C CYS A 26 10.42 26.78 28.76
N LYS A 27 9.34 27.54 28.86
CA LYS A 27 8.03 26.89 28.99
C LYS A 27 7.81 26.18 27.65
N GLU A 28 7.96 24.85 27.62
CA GLU A 28 7.36 24.05 26.57
C GLU A 28 5.89 24.48 26.48
N VAL A 29 5.53 25.08 25.36
CA VAL A 29 4.12 25.38 25.10
C VAL A 29 3.47 24.01 24.90
N GLU A 30 2.64 23.62 25.86
CA GLU A 30 1.91 22.36 25.77
C GLU A 30 1.11 22.36 24.47
N ALA A 31 1.31 21.32 23.65
CA ALA A 31 0.59 21.21 22.38
C ALA A 31 -0.93 21.19 22.64
N PRO A 32 -1.74 21.85 21.83
CA PRO A 32 -3.19 21.82 21.99
C PRO A 32 -3.68 20.37 21.88
N GLN A 33 -4.69 20.03 22.67
CA GLN A 33 -5.30 18.71 22.59
C GLN A 33 -5.84 18.45 21.19
N ALA A 34 -5.64 17.24 20.70
CA ALA A 34 -6.18 16.80 19.41
C ALA A 34 -7.72 16.88 19.41
N TYR A 35 -8.27 17.34 18.30
CA TYR A 35 -9.72 17.41 18.10
C TYR A 35 -10.19 16.30 17.16
N GLY A 36 -11.16 15.50 17.60
CA GLY A 36 -11.73 14.40 16.82
C GLY A 36 -10.80 13.17 16.73
N PRO A 37 -11.07 12.23 15.81
CA PRO A 37 -10.23 11.07 15.58
C PRO A 37 -8.85 11.47 15.10
N VAL A 38 -7.82 10.85 15.66
CA VAL A 38 -6.41 11.06 15.30
C VAL A 38 -5.84 9.80 14.66
N PRO A 39 -4.85 9.93 13.76
CA PRO A 39 -4.16 8.78 13.20
C PRO A 39 -3.35 8.02 14.25
N THR A 40 -3.16 6.73 14.03
CA THR A 40 -2.15 5.94 14.71
C THR A 40 -0.76 6.24 14.14
N GLU A 41 0.30 5.85 14.86
CA GLU A 41 1.68 5.98 14.36
C GLU A 41 1.86 5.24 13.01
N ALA A 42 1.34 4.02 12.90
CA ALA A 42 1.39 3.26 11.65
C ALA A 42 0.67 3.97 10.47
N GLN A 43 -0.47 4.62 10.73
CA GLN A 43 -1.17 5.42 9.71
C GLN A 43 -0.38 6.65 9.30
N MET A 44 0.32 7.30 10.23
CA MET A 44 1.19 8.43 9.91
C MET A 44 2.38 8.01 9.07
N GLU A 45 3.11 6.96 9.49
CA GLU A 45 4.22 6.40 8.71
C GLU A 45 3.80 5.99 7.29
N TRP A 46 2.62 5.37 7.17
CA TRP A 46 2.07 4.97 5.88
C TRP A 46 1.74 6.19 5.00
N GLN A 47 1.14 7.23 5.56
CA GLN A 47 0.78 8.44 4.82
C GLN A 47 2.03 9.21 4.38
N GLU A 48 3.10 9.20 5.17
CA GLU A 48 4.41 9.78 4.82
C GLU A 48 5.14 9.02 3.70
N MET A 49 4.73 7.81 3.37
CA MET A 49 5.26 7.09 2.22
C MET A 49 4.89 7.78 0.90
N GLU A 50 3.75 8.45 0.82
CA GLU A 50 3.17 9.11 -0.35
C GLU A 50 2.97 8.19 -1.56
N MET A 51 4.04 7.54 -2.04
CA MET A 51 4.05 6.71 -3.24
C MET A 51 4.62 5.32 -2.98
N TYR A 52 3.94 4.31 -3.47
CA TYR A 52 4.42 2.93 -3.51
C TYR A 52 3.82 2.20 -4.72
N ALA A 53 4.42 1.06 -5.09
CA ALA A 53 4.05 0.33 -6.30
C ALA A 53 3.07 -0.81 -6.00
N PHE A 54 2.18 -1.05 -6.94
CA PHE A 54 1.40 -2.27 -7.04
C PHE A 54 1.97 -3.13 -8.16
N ILE A 55 2.14 -4.41 -7.94
CA ILE A 55 2.62 -5.35 -8.95
C ILE A 55 1.53 -6.38 -9.23
N HIS A 56 0.95 -6.30 -10.43
CA HIS A 56 0.10 -7.36 -10.94
C HIS A 56 0.90 -8.27 -11.87
N PHE A 57 1.07 -9.50 -11.43
CA PHE A 57 1.76 -10.54 -12.18
C PHE A 57 1.22 -11.91 -11.75
N SER A 58 0.74 -12.70 -12.66
CA SER A 58 0.26 -14.06 -12.41
C SER A 58 0.14 -14.84 -13.72
N ILE A 59 -0.53 -15.99 -13.68
CA ILE A 59 -0.91 -16.74 -14.86
C ILE A 59 -1.74 -15.90 -15.86
N ASN A 60 -2.42 -14.85 -15.40
CA ASN A 60 -3.19 -13.94 -16.23
C ASN A 60 -2.32 -13.21 -17.26
N THR A 61 -1.10 -12.82 -16.89
CA THR A 61 -0.09 -12.25 -17.82
C THR A 61 0.17 -13.17 -19.01
N PHE A 62 0.23 -14.50 -18.79
CA PHE A 62 0.54 -15.48 -19.83
C PHE A 62 -0.68 -15.88 -20.66
N THR A 63 -1.86 -15.59 -20.18
CA THR A 63 -3.13 -15.91 -20.86
C THR A 63 -3.82 -14.69 -21.46
N ASP A 64 -3.22 -13.50 -21.31
CA ASP A 64 -3.69 -12.22 -21.86
C ASP A 64 -5.11 -11.86 -21.39
N ILE A 65 -5.37 -12.01 -20.07
CA ILE A 65 -6.67 -11.73 -19.45
C ILE A 65 -6.52 -11.00 -18.14
N GLU A 66 -7.49 -10.12 -17.82
CA GLU A 66 -7.52 -9.37 -16.56
C GLU A 66 -8.02 -10.23 -15.40
N TRP A 67 -9.14 -10.89 -15.57
CA TRP A 67 -9.77 -11.72 -14.54
C TRP A 67 -9.83 -13.17 -14.97
N GLY A 68 -8.78 -13.94 -14.64
CA GLY A 68 -8.72 -15.36 -14.93
C GLY A 68 -9.91 -16.12 -14.36
N TYR A 69 -10.37 -17.14 -15.08
CA TYR A 69 -11.54 -17.94 -14.69
C TYR A 69 -11.25 -18.93 -13.57
N GLY A 70 -9.96 -19.20 -13.28
CA GLY A 70 -9.52 -20.15 -12.28
C GLY A 70 -9.32 -21.59 -12.80
N ASP A 71 -9.29 -21.76 -14.12
CA ASP A 71 -9.20 -23.06 -14.80
C ASP A 71 -7.91 -23.28 -15.61
N ARG A 72 -7.01 -22.32 -15.59
CA ARG A 72 -5.80 -22.36 -16.43
C ARG A 72 -4.77 -23.35 -15.90
N ASP A 73 -4.07 -24.04 -16.82
CA ASP A 73 -2.97 -24.94 -16.43
C ASP A 73 -1.83 -24.11 -15.81
N PRO A 74 -1.42 -24.37 -14.56
CA PRO A 74 -0.27 -23.71 -13.92
C PRO A 74 1.02 -23.73 -14.74
N LYS A 75 1.18 -24.68 -15.67
CA LYS A 75 2.34 -24.76 -16.57
C LYS A 75 2.47 -23.57 -17.51
N LEU A 76 1.40 -22.78 -17.71
CA LEU A 76 1.45 -21.57 -18.50
C LEU A 76 2.25 -20.46 -17.82
N PHE A 77 2.38 -20.47 -16.49
CA PHE A 77 3.24 -19.55 -15.76
C PHE A 77 4.71 -19.89 -16.00
N SER A 78 5.35 -19.21 -16.95
CA SER A 78 6.69 -19.54 -17.44
C SER A 78 7.52 -18.29 -17.78
N PRO A 79 7.78 -17.38 -16.82
CA PRO A 79 8.63 -16.22 -17.08
C PRO A 79 10.05 -16.64 -17.44
N THR A 80 10.64 -15.97 -18.44
CA THR A 80 11.95 -16.32 -18.99
C THR A 80 13.12 -15.61 -18.31
N GLU A 81 12.87 -14.42 -17.76
CA GLU A 81 13.90 -13.50 -17.25
C GLU A 81 13.50 -12.87 -15.90
N LEU A 82 12.58 -13.51 -15.14
CA LEU A 82 12.03 -12.94 -13.91
C LEU A 82 13.14 -12.49 -12.96
N ASP A 83 13.09 -11.20 -12.63
CA ASP A 83 14.04 -10.52 -11.74
C ASP A 83 13.34 -9.51 -10.82
N CYS A 84 13.03 -9.93 -9.60
CA CYS A 84 12.45 -9.05 -8.57
C CYS A 84 13.38 -7.89 -8.17
N ARG A 85 14.69 -8.00 -8.40
CA ARG A 85 15.62 -6.89 -8.18
C ARG A 85 15.44 -5.78 -9.19
N GLN A 86 15.13 -6.13 -10.46
CA GLN A 86 14.77 -5.12 -11.46
C GLN A 86 13.52 -4.36 -11.03
N TRP A 87 12.49 -5.04 -10.52
CA TRP A 87 11.29 -4.38 -10.00
C TRP A 87 11.61 -3.44 -8.84
N ALA A 88 12.33 -3.95 -7.85
CA ALA A 88 12.73 -3.17 -6.68
C ALA A 88 13.60 -1.96 -7.05
N LYS A 89 14.55 -2.15 -7.98
CA LYS A 89 15.40 -1.06 -8.47
C LYS A 89 14.59 0.03 -9.18
N VAL A 90 13.67 -0.33 -10.07
CA VAL A 90 12.79 0.62 -10.76
C VAL A 90 11.98 1.43 -9.75
N CYS A 91 11.36 0.77 -8.77
CA CYS A 91 10.60 1.43 -7.73
C CYS A 91 11.46 2.35 -6.85
N LYS A 92 12.65 1.89 -6.45
CA LYS A 92 13.58 2.69 -5.65
C LYS A 92 14.08 3.93 -6.36
N ASP A 93 14.48 3.79 -7.61
CA ASP A 93 14.95 4.90 -8.44
C ASP A 93 13.85 5.95 -8.67
N ALA A 94 12.60 5.51 -8.71
CA ALA A 94 11.41 6.36 -8.80
C ALA A 94 11.02 7.05 -7.47
N GLY A 95 11.67 6.71 -6.37
CA GLY A 95 11.36 7.28 -5.05
C GLY A 95 10.20 6.59 -4.31
N PHE A 96 9.69 5.48 -4.85
CA PHE A 96 8.67 4.68 -4.15
C PHE A 96 9.23 4.09 -2.86
N LYS A 97 8.37 3.92 -1.87
CA LYS A 97 8.76 3.48 -0.52
C LYS A 97 8.46 2.02 -0.25
N GLY A 98 7.60 1.40 -1.06
CA GLY A 98 7.19 0.01 -0.91
C GLY A 98 6.66 -0.59 -2.19
N ILE A 99 6.43 -1.90 -2.16
CA ILE A 99 5.81 -2.68 -3.24
C ILE A 99 4.76 -3.60 -2.63
N ILE A 100 3.54 -3.55 -3.14
CA ILE A 100 2.48 -4.53 -2.86
C ILE A 100 2.42 -5.50 -4.02
N ILE A 101 2.46 -6.81 -3.75
CA ILE A 101 2.32 -7.85 -4.76
C ILE A 101 0.97 -8.55 -4.68
N THR A 102 0.33 -8.78 -5.83
CA THR A 102 -0.83 -9.67 -5.93
C THR A 102 -0.40 -11.13 -5.73
N ALA A 103 -0.18 -11.53 -4.48
CA ALA A 103 0.27 -12.88 -4.16
C ALA A 103 -0.72 -13.96 -4.65
N LYS A 104 -2.02 -13.66 -4.59
CA LYS A 104 -3.10 -14.43 -5.21
C LYS A 104 -4.19 -13.48 -5.70
N HIS A 105 -4.44 -13.43 -7.01
CA HIS A 105 -5.55 -12.69 -7.60
C HIS A 105 -6.84 -13.54 -7.65
N HIS A 106 -7.93 -13.02 -8.22
CA HIS A 106 -9.26 -13.68 -8.26
C HIS A 106 -9.28 -15.04 -8.93
N ASP A 107 -8.32 -15.33 -9.80
CA ASP A 107 -8.18 -16.64 -10.45
C ASP A 107 -7.76 -17.76 -9.48
N GLY A 108 -7.26 -17.39 -8.29
CA GLY A 108 -6.81 -18.32 -7.26
C GLY A 108 -5.38 -18.83 -7.42
N PHE A 109 -4.64 -18.40 -8.47
CA PHE A 109 -3.25 -18.85 -8.68
C PHE A 109 -2.30 -18.19 -7.67
N CYS A 110 -1.58 -19.01 -6.90
CA CYS A 110 -0.68 -18.54 -5.85
C CYS A 110 0.75 -18.36 -6.34
N LEU A 111 1.34 -17.19 -6.10
CA LEU A 111 2.74 -16.88 -6.44
C LEU A 111 3.75 -17.37 -5.39
N TRP A 112 3.31 -18.14 -4.42
CA TRP A 112 4.14 -18.83 -3.42
C TRP A 112 3.75 -20.30 -3.34
N PRO A 113 4.61 -21.19 -2.84
CA PRO A 113 4.34 -22.62 -2.73
C PRO A 113 3.38 -22.94 -1.56
N SER A 114 2.15 -22.39 -1.60
CA SER A 114 1.14 -22.61 -0.57
C SER A 114 0.94 -24.08 -0.26
N ARG A 115 0.79 -24.42 1.02
CA ARG A 115 0.51 -25.80 1.47
C ARG A 115 -0.96 -26.20 1.28
N TYR A 116 -1.82 -25.21 1.01
CA TYR A 116 -3.27 -25.38 1.00
C TYR A 116 -3.85 -25.54 -0.39
N THR A 117 -3.05 -25.33 -1.44
CA THR A 117 -3.49 -25.54 -2.83
C THR A 117 -2.36 -26.03 -3.71
N GLU A 118 -2.71 -26.81 -4.73
CA GLU A 118 -1.80 -27.14 -5.84
C GLU A 118 -1.88 -26.11 -6.97
N TYR A 119 -2.89 -25.23 -6.98
CA TYR A 119 -3.01 -24.18 -7.99
C TYR A 119 -2.06 -23.02 -7.68
N SER A 120 -0.78 -23.26 -7.96
CA SER A 120 0.31 -22.37 -7.60
C SER A 120 1.55 -22.59 -8.46
N ILE A 121 2.55 -21.74 -8.28
CA ILE A 121 3.85 -21.84 -8.94
C ILE A 121 4.56 -23.20 -8.71
N LYS A 122 4.16 -23.98 -7.71
CA LYS A 122 4.67 -25.36 -7.52
C LYS A 122 4.45 -26.26 -8.76
N GLN A 123 3.35 -26.03 -9.47
CA GLN A 123 2.99 -26.80 -10.65
C GLN A 123 3.48 -26.17 -11.96
N SER A 124 4.14 -25.01 -11.89
CA SER A 124 4.71 -24.34 -13.06
C SER A 124 6.11 -24.88 -13.39
N PRO A 125 6.59 -24.74 -14.64
CA PRO A 125 7.97 -25.07 -14.99
C PRO A 125 9.00 -24.06 -14.43
N TRP A 126 8.54 -22.91 -13.98
CA TRP A 126 9.42 -21.87 -13.46
C TRP A 126 10.20 -22.37 -12.23
N ARG A 127 11.52 -22.18 -12.25
CA ARG A 127 12.46 -22.72 -11.23
C ARG A 127 12.30 -24.22 -10.99
N GLY A 128 11.76 -24.98 -11.98
CA GLY A 128 11.49 -26.41 -11.83
C GLY A 128 10.45 -26.74 -10.74
N GLY A 129 9.46 -25.87 -10.55
CA GLY A 129 8.43 -26.00 -9.51
C GLY A 129 8.90 -25.68 -8.08
N LYS A 130 10.10 -25.13 -7.90
CA LYS A 130 10.70 -24.79 -6.60
C LYS A 130 10.77 -23.29 -6.35
N GLY A 131 10.18 -22.49 -7.24
CA GLY A 131 10.14 -21.04 -7.10
C GLY A 131 9.25 -20.59 -5.95
N ASP A 132 9.58 -19.43 -5.39
CA ASP A 132 8.77 -18.68 -4.43
C ASP A 132 8.94 -17.20 -4.76
N LEU A 133 8.00 -16.66 -5.53
CA LEU A 133 8.11 -15.30 -6.05
C LEU A 133 7.95 -14.28 -4.93
N VAL A 134 7.06 -14.54 -3.97
CA VAL A 134 6.85 -13.64 -2.82
C VAL A 134 8.14 -13.55 -2.00
N LYS A 135 8.86 -14.65 -1.83
CA LYS A 135 10.16 -14.67 -1.17
C LYS A 135 11.23 -13.90 -1.96
N GLU A 136 11.34 -14.14 -3.28
CA GLU A 136 12.31 -13.43 -4.11
C GLU A 136 12.05 -11.90 -4.08
N LEU A 137 10.78 -11.48 -4.08
CA LEU A 137 10.43 -10.06 -3.94
C LEU A 137 10.71 -9.51 -2.54
N SER A 138 10.42 -10.28 -1.48
CA SER A 138 10.73 -9.88 -0.10
C SER A 138 12.23 -9.61 0.08
N GLU A 139 13.07 -10.51 -0.46
CA GLU A 139 14.53 -10.36 -0.43
C GLU A 139 15.00 -9.13 -1.24
N ALA A 140 14.42 -8.89 -2.41
CA ALA A 140 14.70 -7.70 -3.22
C ALA A 140 14.26 -6.41 -2.52
N CYS A 141 13.07 -6.36 -1.94
CA CYS A 141 12.61 -5.21 -1.17
C CYS A 141 13.58 -4.88 -0.02
N LYS A 142 14.00 -5.89 0.72
CA LYS A 142 14.99 -5.72 1.81
C LYS A 142 16.32 -5.19 1.29
N GLU A 143 16.83 -5.72 0.17
CA GLU A 143 18.09 -5.29 -0.44
C GLU A 143 18.05 -3.81 -0.86
N TYR A 144 16.92 -3.35 -1.41
CA TYR A 144 16.75 -1.97 -1.90
C TYR A 144 16.17 -1.00 -0.86
N GLY A 145 15.89 -1.47 0.36
CA GLY A 145 15.29 -0.65 1.43
C GLY A 145 13.88 -0.20 1.10
N LEU A 146 13.07 -1.09 0.53
CA LEU A 146 11.65 -0.92 0.27
C LEU A 146 10.83 -1.76 1.26
N LYS A 147 9.62 -1.29 1.58
CA LYS A 147 8.66 -2.04 2.37
C LYS A 147 7.91 -3.05 1.48
N LEU A 148 7.57 -4.24 2.01
CA LEU A 148 6.77 -5.25 1.30
C LEU A 148 5.32 -5.19 1.77
N GLY A 149 4.38 -5.14 0.84
CA GLY A 149 2.95 -5.33 1.07
C GLY A 149 2.42 -6.56 0.32
N ILE A 150 1.32 -7.11 0.80
CA ILE A 150 0.71 -8.32 0.26
C ILE A 150 -0.75 -8.08 -0.08
N TYR A 151 -1.11 -8.33 -1.34
CA TYR A 151 -2.50 -8.48 -1.76
C TYR A 151 -2.88 -9.95 -1.76
N LEU A 152 -3.95 -10.29 -1.06
CA LEU A 152 -4.57 -11.62 -1.06
C LEU A 152 -6.05 -11.49 -1.41
N SER A 153 -6.43 -11.89 -2.63
CA SER A 153 -7.84 -11.85 -3.06
C SER A 153 -8.72 -12.67 -2.14
N PRO A 154 -9.76 -12.07 -1.56
CA PRO A 154 -10.79 -12.82 -0.84
C PRO A 154 -11.62 -13.71 -1.76
N TRP A 155 -11.85 -13.26 -3.00
CA TRP A 155 -12.51 -14.05 -4.02
C TRP A 155 -11.51 -15.03 -4.67
N ASP A 156 -11.94 -16.30 -4.83
CA ASP A 156 -11.13 -17.36 -5.43
C ASP A 156 -11.98 -18.17 -6.40
N ARG A 157 -11.76 -17.95 -7.69
CA ARG A 157 -12.51 -18.59 -8.77
C ARG A 157 -12.08 -20.04 -9.05
N ASN A 158 -10.92 -20.46 -8.51
CA ASN A 158 -10.44 -21.83 -8.60
C ASN A 158 -11.01 -22.72 -7.49
N HIS A 159 -11.09 -22.20 -6.24
CA HIS A 159 -11.34 -23.03 -5.07
C HIS A 159 -12.77 -23.57 -5.03
N ARG A 160 -12.90 -24.90 -4.91
CA ARG A 160 -14.18 -25.59 -4.93
C ARG A 160 -15.14 -25.21 -3.81
N ASP A 161 -14.61 -24.82 -2.65
CA ASP A 161 -15.42 -24.49 -1.47
C ASP A 161 -15.69 -22.97 -1.33
N TYR A 162 -15.34 -22.16 -2.35
CA TYR A 162 -15.67 -20.74 -2.31
C TYR A 162 -17.18 -20.54 -2.08
N GLY A 163 -17.54 -19.70 -1.13
CA GLY A 163 -18.93 -19.46 -0.72
C GLY A 163 -19.36 -20.30 0.49
N THR A 164 -18.51 -21.19 1.01
CA THR A 164 -18.77 -21.99 2.21
C THR A 164 -17.88 -21.59 3.39
N PRO A 165 -18.19 -21.98 4.65
CA PRO A 165 -17.33 -21.74 5.81
C PRO A 165 -15.92 -22.37 5.70
N GLU A 166 -15.80 -23.50 5.00
CA GLU A 166 -14.52 -24.20 4.80
C GLU A 166 -13.54 -23.32 4.02
N TYR A 167 -14.04 -22.56 3.04
CA TYR A 167 -13.21 -21.62 2.31
C TYR A 167 -12.61 -20.53 3.22
N ILE A 168 -13.33 -20.04 4.22
CA ILE A 168 -12.80 -19.04 5.14
C ILE A 168 -11.61 -19.60 5.93
N THR A 169 -11.66 -20.87 6.31
CA THR A 169 -10.52 -21.55 6.94
C THR A 169 -9.33 -21.63 5.98
N TYR A 170 -9.55 -22.01 4.73
CA TYR A 170 -8.52 -22.03 3.69
C TYR A 170 -7.91 -20.65 3.46
N PHE A 171 -8.72 -19.62 3.26
CA PHE A 171 -8.29 -18.24 3.05
C PHE A 171 -7.43 -17.72 4.22
N ARG A 172 -7.87 -17.94 5.47
CA ARG A 172 -7.12 -17.55 6.67
C ARG A 172 -5.82 -18.33 6.85
N ASN A 173 -5.76 -19.58 6.43
CA ASN A 173 -4.54 -20.36 6.46
C ASN A 173 -3.52 -19.82 5.45
N GLN A 174 -3.93 -19.45 4.24
CA GLN A 174 -3.07 -18.77 3.26
C GLN A 174 -2.60 -17.41 3.77
N LEU A 175 -3.49 -16.63 4.40
CA LEU A 175 -3.13 -15.36 5.03
C LEU A 175 -2.03 -15.56 6.08
N ARG A 176 -2.15 -16.58 6.96
CA ARG A 176 -1.11 -16.90 7.95
C ARG A 176 0.23 -17.27 7.30
N GLU A 177 0.24 -18.05 6.21
CA GLU A 177 1.48 -18.34 5.47
C GLU A 177 2.17 -17.05 5.01
N LEU A 178 1.42 -16.14 4.41
CA LEU A 178 1.96 -14.87 3.88
C LEU A 178 2.47 -13.96 4.98
N LEU A 179 1.79 -13.90 6.12
CA LEU A 179 2.17 -13.03 7.23
C LEU A 179 3.31 -13.56 8.11
N THR A 180 3.68 -14.85 7.97
CA THR A 180 4.73 -15.46 8.81
C THR A 180 6.02 -15.77 8.07
N ASN A 181 5.99 -15.94 6.73
CA ASN A 181 7.12 -16.49 6.00
C ASN A 181 8.00 -15.44 5.29
N TYR A 182 7.53 -14.19 5.16
CA TYR A 182 8.14 -13.22 4.24
C TYR A 182 8.63 -11.93 4.94
N GLY A 183 8.77 -11.97 6.26
CA GLY A 183 9.28 -10.84 7.06
C GLY A 183 8.19 -9.82 7.40
N GLU A 184 8.59 -8.57 7.57
CA GLU A 184 7.69 -7.49 7.92
C GLU A 184 6.84 -7.08 6.72
N ILE A 185 5.53 -6.94 6.95
CA ILE A 185 4.53 -6.53 5.96
C ILE A 185 4.00 -5.16 6.37
N PHE A 186 4.13 -4.15 5.49
CA PHE A 186 3.63 -2.81 5.79
C PHE A 186 2.14 -2.64 5.51
N GLU A 187 1.60 -3.45 4.58
CA GLU A 187 0.19 -3.37 4.19
C GLU A 187 -0.34 -4.73 3.73
N VAL A 188 -1.55 -5.07 4.19
CA VAL A 188 -2.32 -6.22 3.74
C VAL A 188 -3.54 -5.72 2.98
N TRP A 189 -3.62 -6.05 1.71
CA TRP A 189 -4.59 -5.54 0.76
C TRP A 189 -5.67 -6.58 0.45
N PHE A 190 -6.91 -6.28 0.83
CA PHE A 190 -8.07 -7.12 0.56
C PHE A 190 -9.00 -6.45 -0.45
N ASP A 191 -9.12 -7.08 -1.63
CA ASP A 191 -9.98 -6.60 -2.71
C ASP A 191 -11.47 -6.67 -2.36
N GLY A 192 -12.23 -5.67 -2.78
CA GLY A 192 -13.68 -5.63 -2.62
C GLY A 192 -14.45 -6.50 -3.61
N ALA A 193 -13.81 -6.99 -4.69
CA ALA A 193 -14.44 -7.90 -5.63
C ALA A 193 -14.66 -9.27 -5.00
N ASN A 194 -15.89 -9.75 -5.09
CA ASN A 194 -16.27 -11.01 -4.46
C ASN A 194 -17.53 -11.62 -5.10
N GLY A 195 -17.36 -12.77 -5.67
CA GLY A 195 -18.44 -13.50 -6.31
C GLY A 195 -18.61 -13.19 -7.80
N GLY A 196 -19.13 -14.15 -8.49
CA GLY A 196 -19.32 -14.17 -9.94
C GLY A 196 -19.14 -15.58 -10.51
N THR A 197 -19.04 -15.64 -11.83
CA THR A 197 -18.76 -16.90 -12.53
C THR A 197 -17.33 -17.35 -12.29
N GLY A 198 -17.09 -18.63 -12.13
CA GLY A 198 -15.76 -19.20 -11.92
C GLY A 198 -15.73 -20.72 -12.12
N TYR A 199 -14.52 -21.27 -12.15
CA TYR A 199 -14.27 -22.70 -12.29
C TYR A 199 -14.75 -23.49 -11.07
N TYR A 200 -14.45 -23.02 -9.86
CA TYR A 200 -14.86 -23.59 -8.58
C TYR A 200 -14.69 -25.11 -8.49
N GLY A 201 -13.48 -25.59 -8.84
CA GLY A 201 -13.17 -27.01 -8.82
C GLY A 201 -13.88 -27.84 -9.89
N GLY A 202 -14.36 -27.22 -10.98
CA GLY A 202 -15.01 -27.87 -12.11
C GLY A 202 -16.52 -27.74 -12.14
N THR A 203 -17.16 -27.05 -11.16
CA THR A 203 -18.62 -26.84 -11.17
C THR A 203 -19.05 -25.80 -12.19
N ASN A 204 -18.16 -24.84 -12.54
CA ASN A 204 -18.39 -23.83 -13.58
C ASN A 204 -19.70 -23.06 -13.37
N GLU A 205 -19.87 -22.48 -12.22
CA GLU A 205 -21.11 -21.82 -11.81
C GLU A 205 -20.91 -20.36 -11.41
N ASN A 206 -22.00 -19.67 -11.08
CA ASN A 206 -21.98 -18.33 -10.51
C ASN A 206 -22.20 -18.43 -9.00
N ARG A 207 -21.24 -17.93 -8.21
CA ARG A 207 -21.33 -17.89 -6.74
C ARG A 207 -21.29 -16.44 -6.27
N CYS A 208 -22.29 -16.08 -5.47
CA CYS A 208 -22.37 -14.79 -4.81
C CYS A 208 -22.36 -15.00 -3.30
N VAL A 209 -21.70 -14.10 -2.59
CA VAL A 209 -21.61 -14.11 -1.13
C VAL A 209 -22.13 -12.78 -0.57
N ASP A 210 -22.60 -12.81 0.66
CA ASP A 210 -22.86 -11.56 1.38
C ASP A 210 -21.50 -10.93 1.79
N ARG A 211 -21.13 -9.90 1.08
CA ARG A 211 -19.83 -9.20 1.24
C ARG A 211 -19.59 -8.71 2.65
N LYS A 212 -20.64 -8.33 3.36
CA LYS A 212 -20.56 -7.75 4.68
C LYS A 212 -20.26 -8.80 5.76
N THR A 213 -20.78 -10.01 5.61
CA THR A 213 -20.76 -11.02 6.69
C THR A 213 -19.94 -12.26 6.37
N TYR A 214 -19.89 -12.69 5.10
CA TYR A 214 -19.30 -13.97 4.71
C TYR A 214 -17.85 -14.16 5.16
N TYR A 215 -17.01 -13.13 4.96
CA TYR A 215 -15.57 -13.24 5.26
C TYR A 215 -15.24 -13.11 6.74
N ASP A 216 -16.24 -12.77 7.59
CA ASP A 216 -16.00 -12.56 9.03
C ASP A 216 -14.74 -11.70 9.26
N TRP A 217 -14.80 -10.49 8.69
CA TRP A 217 -13.66 -9.59 8.59
C TRP A 217 -13.03 -9.28 9.94
N GLU A 218 -13.83 -9.13 10.99
CA GLU A 218 -13.30 -8.85 12.33
C GLU A 218 -12.31 -9.92 12.78
N ASN A 219 -12.64 -11.20 12.63
CA ASN A 219 -11.75 -12.29 12.99
C ASN A 219 -10.61 -12.49 11.98
N THR A 220 -10.79 -12.09 10.72
CA THR A 220 -9.72 -12.08 9.72
C THR A 220 -8.69 -10.99 10.04
N TYR A 221 -9.12 -9.78 10.42
CA TYR A 221 -8.23 -8.68 10.81
C TYR A 221 -7.44 -8.99 12.09
N LYS A 222 -8.03 -9.72 13.05
CA LYS A 222 -7.31 -10.18 14.26
C LYS A 222 -6.05 -10.98 13.91
N ILE A 223 -6.11 -11.82 12.87
CA ILE A 223 -4.94 -12.60 12.42
C ILE A 223 -3.82 -11.66 11.96
N VAL A 224 -4.16 -10.61 11.22
CA VAL A 224 -3.17 -9.63 10.78
C VAL A 224 -2.58 -8.89 11.98
N ARG A 225 -3.41 -8.42 12.91
CA ARG A 225 -2.95 -7.72 14.11
C ARG A 225 -2.06 -8.56 15.01
N GLU A 226 -2.33 -9.87 15.10
CA GLU A 226 -1.51 -10.81 15.87
C GLU A 226 -0.13 -11.05 15.25
N LEU A 227 -0.07 -11.18 13.93
CA LEU A 227 1.15 -11.58 13.21
C LEU A 227 1.96 -10.39 12.68
N GLN A 228 1.29 -9.28 12.34
CA GLN A 228 1.87 -8.06 11.77
C GLN A 228 1.16 -6.84 12.40
N PRO A 229 1.44 -6.50 13.66
CA PRO A 229 0.68 -5.50 14.41
C PRO A 229 0.73 -4.09 13.79
N ASN A 230 1.80 -3.76 13.08
CA ASN A 230 2.00 -2.45 12.44
C ASN A 230 1.55 -2.42 10.98
N ALA A 231 1.09 -3.54 10.41
CA ALA A 231 0.62 -3.56 9.03
C ALA A 231 -0.68 -2.76 8.89
N MET A 232 -0.73 -1.93 7.85
CA MET A 232 -1.97 -1.31 7.41
C MET A 232 -2.91 -2.36 6.83
N LEU A 233 -4.19 -2.25 7.15
CA LEU A 233 -5.25 -3.08 6.58
C LEU A 233 -6.05 -2.24 5.60
N PHE A 234 -5.91 -2.56 4.33
CA PHE A 234 -6.71 -1.98 3.25
C PHE A 234 -7.94 -2.83 2.95
N SER A 235 -9.05 -2.17 2.76
CA SER A 235 -10.21 -2.62 2.00
C SER A 235 -10.99 -1.40 1.52
N ASP A 236 -12.10 -1.58 0.82
CA ASP A 236 -12.93 -0.45 0.37
C ASP A 236 -13.33 0.49 1.52
N GLY A 237 -13.63 -0.08 2.69
CA GLY A 237 -14.05 0.68 3.87
C GLY A 237 -13.06 0.70 5.03
N GLY A 238 -11.82 0.35 4.82
CA GLY A 238 -10.81 0.26 5.88
C GLY A 238 -10.59 -1.18 6.38
N PRO A 239 -10.01 -1.37 7.57
CA PRO A 239 -10.13 -0.52 8.76
C PRO A 239 -9.12 0.61 8.88
N ASP A 240 -7.93 0.53 8.26
CA ASP A 240 -6.86 1.50 8.49
C ASP A 240 -6.71 2.51 7.35
N CYS A 241 -6.89 2.09 6.12
CA CYS A 241 -6.97 2.91 4.93
C CYS A 241 -8.09 2.41 4.03
N ARG A 242 -8.67 3.29 3.22
CA ARG A 242 -9.81 2.97 2.36
C ARG A 242 -9.48 3.16 0.90
N TRP A 243 -10.17 2.45 0.05
CA TRP A 243 -10.17 2.72 -1.38
C TRP A 243 -10.72 4.13 -1.70
N CYS A 244 -10.14 4.79 -2.69
CA CYS A 244 -10.57 6.11 -3.12
C CYS A 244 -11.87 6.12 -3.95
N GLY A 245 -12.48 4.96 -4.21
CA GLY A 245 -13.74 4.84 -4.92
C GLY A 245 -13.67 4.99 -6.44
N ASN A 246 -12.48 4.92 -7.02
CA ASN A 246 -12.23 4.85 -8.47
C ASN A 246 -10.83 4.31 -8.75
N GLU A 247 -10.58 3.92 -10.01
CA GLU A 247 -9.28 3.45 -10.52
C GLU A 247 -8.66 4.42 -11.52
N ASP A 248 -9.14 5.67 -11.52
CA ASP A 248 -8.69 6.73 -12.43
C ASP A 248 -7.55 7.58 -11.85
N GLY A 249 -7.24 7.40 -10.57
CA GLY A 249 -6.08 8.05 -9.93
C GLY A 249 -6.39 9.39 -9.25
N TRP A 250 -7.55 9.55 -8.60
CA TRP A 250 -7.89 10.78 -7.90
C TRP A 250 -8.80 10.59 -6.69
N VAL A 251 -8.69 11.52 -5.75
CA VAL A 251 -9.64 11.75 -4.66
C VAL A 251 -10.27 13.14 -4.80
N GLY A 252 -11.34 13.40 -4.05
CA GLY A 252 -12.01 14.69 -4.05
C GLY A 252 -11.06 15.85 -3.67
N GLU A 253 -11.35 17.06 -4.17
CA GLU A 253 -10.58 18.26 -3.81
C GLU A 253 -10.64 18.53 -2.31
N THR A 254 -11.77 18.27 -1.67
CA THR A 254 -11.90 18.13 -0.21
C THR A 254 -11.94 16.62 0.09
N ASN A 255 -10.85 16.11 0.65
CA ASN A 255 -10.72 14.70 1.02
C ASN A 255 -10.47 14.58 2.53
N TRP A 256 -11.50 14.15 3.25
CA TRP A 256 -11.41 13.89 4.68
C TRP A 256 -10.74 12.54 4.93
N SER A 257 -9.72 12.50 5.78
CA SER A 257 -9.16 11.23 6.26
C SER A 257 -10.08 10.53 7.28
N LEU A 258 -11.27 11.05 7.51
CA LEU A 258 -12.24 10.50 8.44
C LEU A 258 -13.31 9.70 7.72
N LEU A 259 -13.79 8.62 8.38
CA LEU A 259 -14.89 7.80 7.91
C LEU A 259 -15.86 7.47 9.04
N ARG A 260 -17.17 7.43 8.75
CA ARG A 260 -18.19 6.81 9.60
C ARG A 260 -18.09 5.30 9.45
N ARG A 261 -17.04 4.73 10.04
CA ARG A 261 -16.57 3.37 9.76
C ARG A 261 -17.62 2.28 9.99
N ASN A 262 -18.57 2.48 10.91
CA ASN A 262 -19.64 1.50 11.15
C ASN A 262 -20.68 1.43 10.02
N GLU A 263 -20.67 2.41 9.12
CA GLU A 263 -21.58 2.49 7.97
C GLU A 263 -20.93 1.97 6.68
N VAL A 264 -19.61 1.70 6.69
CA VAL A 264 -18.83 1.28 5.52
C VAL A 264 -18.18 -0.09 5.78
N TRP A 265 -18.10 -0.94 4.77
CA TRP A 265 -17.55 -2.30 4.86
C TRP A 265 -16.83 -2.70 3.57
N PRO A 266 -16.00 -3.75 3.55
CA PRO A 266 -15.40 -4.27 2.32
C PRO A 266 -16.46 -4.62 1.28
N GLY A 267 -16.30 -4.13 0.04
CA GLY A 267 -17.30 -4.23 -1.02
C GLY A 267 -18.47 -3.22 -0.89
N TYR A 268 -18.23 -2.09 -0.19
CA TYR A 268 -19.20 -1.01 -0.04
C TYR A 268 -19.56 -0.38 -1.39
N PRO A 269 -20.87 -0.27 -1.73
CA PRO A 269 -21.26 0.09 -3.08
C PRO A 269 -21.28 1.60 -3.37
N ASN A 270 -21.24 2.47 -2.36
CA ASN A 270 -21.28 3.92 -2.57
C ASN A 270 -19.88 4.50 -2.70
N TYR A 271 -19.28 4.35 -3.86
CA TYR A 271 -17.91 4.81 -4.15
C TYR A 271 -17.72 6.32 -4.03
N THR A 272 -18.80 7.09 -4.18
CA THR A 272 -18.72 8.56 -4.03
C THR A 272 -18.34 8.95 -2.60
N GLU A 273 -18.90 8.29 -1.59
CA GLU A 273 -18.53 8.55 -0.19
C GLU A 273 -17.06 8.21 0.09
N LEU A 274 -16.55 7.12 -0.48
CA LEU A 274 -15.15 6.72 -0.32
C LEU A 274 -14.19 7.76 -0.89
N ARG A 275 -14.61 8.46 -1.94
CA ARG A 275 -13.82 9.47 -2.65
C ARG A 275 -13.57 10.74 -1.84
N TYR A 276 -14.54 11.12 -1.02
CA TYR A 276 -14.49 12.36 -0.23
C TYR A 276 -14.24 12.11 1.26
N GLY A 277 -14.54 10.93 1.78
CA GLY A 277 -14.61 10.66 3.22
C GLY A 277 -15.76 11.41 3.88
N HIS A 278 -15.74 11.51 5.21
CA HIS A 278 -16.81 12.14 5.99
C HIS A 278 -16.25 13.20 6.93
N GLU A 279 -16.74 14.42 6.85
CA GLU A 279 -16.33 15.50 7.77
C GLU A 279 -16.59 15.15 9.25
N ASP A 280 -17.69 14.46 9.50
CA ASP A 280 -18.14 13.98 10.82
C ASP A 280 -17.73 12.53 11.10
N GLY A 281 -16.71 12.03 10.39
CA GLY A 281 -16.23 10.65 10.53
C GLY A 281 -15.77 10.33 11.94
N THR A 282 -15.96 9.07 12.33
CA THR A 282 -15.70 8.59 13.70
C THR A 282 -14.31 7.95 13.85
N HIS A 283 -13.64 7.63 12.73
CA HIS A 283 -12.33 6.99 12.70
C HIS A 283 -11.46 7.63 11.64
N TRP A 284 -10.13 7.65 11.89
CA TRP A 284 -9.14 8.04 10.89
C TRP A 284 -8.93 6.87 9.91
N VAL A 285 -9.35 7.06 8.66
CA VAL A 285 -9.27 6.05 7.58
C VAL A 285 -8.93 6.79 6.28
N PRO A 286 -7.67 7.17 6.07
CA PRO A 286 -7.22 7.94 4.91
C PRO A 286 -7.43 7.16 3.61
N ALA A 287 -7.53 7.89 2.49
CA ALA A 287 -7.75 7.29 1.18
C ALA A 287 -6.44 6.84 0.54
N GLU A 288 -6.46 5.64 -0.02
CA GLU A 288 -5.47 5.14 -0.97
C GLU A 288 -5.99 5.28 -2.40
N VAL A 289 -5.16 5.82 -3.28
CA VAL A 289 -5.46 6.04 -4.69
C VAL A 289 -4.69 5.02 -5.50
N ASN A 290 -5.37 3.97 -5.92
CA ASN A 290 -4.80 2.94 -6.79
C ASN A 290 -5.16 3.22 -8.26
N VAL A 291 -4.18 3.10 -9.12
CA VAL A 291 -4.32 3.31 -10.57
C VAL A 291 -3.24 2.55 -11.33
N SER A 292 -3.57 2.00 -12.48
CA SER A 292 -2.58 1.35 -13.34
C SER A 292 -1.91 2.35 -14.28
N ILE A 293 -0.61 2.18 -14.54
CA ILE A 293 0.12 2.95 -15.55
C ILE A 293 -0.36 2.66 -16.98
N ARG A 294 -1.01 1.49 -17.18
CA ARG A 294 -1.62 1.02 -18.44
C ARG A 294 -3.14 0.97 -18.31
N PRO A 295 -3.90 0.72 -19.40
CA PRO A 295 -5.35 0.50 -19.29
C PRO A 295 -5.72 -0.70 -18.40
N GLY A 296 -5.02 -1.84 -18.56
CA GLY A 296 -5.22 -3.04 -17.75
C GLY A 296 -4.40 -3.06 -16.47
N TRP A 297 -4.79 -3.95 -15.52
CA TRP A 297 -4.02 -4.25 -14.32
C TRP A 297 -2.90 -5.24 -14.60
N PHE A 298 -3.16 -6.25 -15.43
CA PHE A 298 -2.15 -7.16 -15.95
C PHE A 298 -1.52 -6.63 -17.23
N TYR A 299 -0.35 -7.18 -17.58
CA TYR A 299 0.36 -6.81 -18.80
C TYR A 299 -0.32 -7.38 -20.05
N HIS A 300 -0.58 -6.50 -21.01
CA HIS A 300 -1.01 -6.83 -22.36
C HIS A 300 -0.07 -6.16 -23.38
N GLU A 301 0.55 -6.95 -24.25
CA GLU A 301 1.47 -6.42 -25.27
C GLU A 301 0.77 -5.40 -26.19
N SER A 302 -0.51 -5.62 -26.47
CA SER A 302 -1.35 -4.69 -27.27
C SER A 302 -1.52 -3.30 -26.64
N GLU A 303 -1.10 -3.12 -25.37
CA GLU A 303 -1.20 -1.86 -24.62
C GLU A 303 0.13 -1.11 -24.47
N ASP A 304 1.23 -1.57 -25.05
CA ASP A 304 2.54 -0.93 -24.94
C ASP A 304 2.54 0.54 -25.40
N HIS A 305 1.68 0.86 -26.37
CA HIS A 305 1.48 2.21 -26.88
C HIS A 305 0.45 3.03 -26.08
N LYS A 306 -0.18 2.46 -25.05
CA LYS A 306 -1.24 3.08 -24.24
C LYS A 306 -0.79 3.44 -22.83
N VAL A 307 0.51 3.36 -22.55
CA VAL A 307 1.06 3.81 -21.26
C VAL A 307 0.68 5.29 -21.04
N LYS A 308 0.18 5.61 -19.85
CA LYS A 308 -0.25 6.97 -19.51
C LYS A 308 0.83 7.99 -19.84
N SER A 309 0.43 9.14 -20.37
CA SER A 309 1.35 10.24 -20.71
C SER A 309 2.00 10.82 -19.44
N LEU A 310 3.14 11.53 -19.61
CA LEU A 310 3.78 12.23 -18.50
C LEU A 310 2.81 13.18 -17.79
N GLN A 311 2.02 13.95 -18.56
CA GLN A 311 1.03 14.86 -17.98
C GLN A 311 0.00 14.12 -17.10
N GLN A 312 -0.55 13.01 -17.60
CA GLN A 312 -1.48 12.19 -16.81
C GLN A 312 -0.85 11.68 -15.51
N MET A 313 0.41 11.22 -15.55
CA MET A 313 1.10 10.72 -14.36
C MET A 313 1.33 11.82 -13.32
N VAL A 314 1.70 13.03 -13.77
CA VAL A 314 1.86 14.20 -12.88
C VAL A 314 0.51 14.65 -12.32
N ASP A 315 -0.55 14.68 -13.16
CA ASP A 315 -1.90 15.03 -12.73
C ASP A 315 -2.43 14.05 -11.67
N ILE A 316 -2.13 12.76 -11.82
CA ILE A 316 -2.48 11.73 -10.82
C ILE A 316 -1.76 12.00 -9.49
N TYR A 317 -0.47 12.34 -9.50
CA TYR A 317 0.25 12.68 -8.29
C TYR A 317 -0.42 13.86 -7.54
N TYR A 318 -0.73 14.94 -8.24
CA TYR A 318 -1.40 16.09 -7.63
C TYR A 318 -2.86 15.81 -7.24
N SER A 319 -3.52 14.88 -7.92
CA SER A 319 -4.91 14.50 -7.62
C SER A 319 -5.04 13.41 -6.54
N SER A 320 -3.94 12.80 -6.14
CA SER A 320 -3.83 11.82 -5.05
C SER A 320 -3.08 12.40 -3.85
N VAL A 321 -1.76 12.44 -3.91
CA VAL A 321 -0.90 12.97 -2.83
C VAL A 321 -1.19 14.44 -2.56
N GLY A 322 -1.35 15.24 -3.60
CA GLY A 322 -1.70 16.66 -3.48
C GLY A 322 -3.10 16.93 -2.90
N ARG A 323 -3.92 15.90 -2.73
CA ARG A 323 -5.26 15.96 -2.13
C ARG A 323 -5.41 15.07 -0.90
N ASN A 324 -4.32 14.89 -0.16
CA ASN A 324 -4.31 14.12 1.09
C ASN A 324 -4.68 12.63 0.92
N GLY A 325 -4.29 12.01 -0.20
CA GLY A 325 -4.33 10.56 -0.41
C GLY A 325 -2.92 10.01 -0.58
N THR A 326 -2.74 8.70 -0.56
CA THR A 326 -1.50 8.06 -1.03
C THR A 326 -1.64 7.65 -2.48
N PHE A 327 -0.53 7.42 -3.16
CA PHE A 327 -0.50 7.03 -4.56
C PHE A 327 0.08 5.62 -4.72
N LEU A 328 -0.80 4.65 -4.98
CA LEU A 328 -0.47 3.27 -5.30
C LEU A 328 -0.48 3.08 -6.82
N LEU A 329 0.69 3.10 -7.45
CA LEU A 329 0.82 2.95 -8.90
C LEU A 329 1.03 1.48 -9.28
N ASN A 330 0.13 0.93 -10.07
CA ASN A 330 0.30 -0.41 -10.61
C ASN A 330 1.25 -0.43 -11.80
N LEU A 331 2.21 -1.34 -11.72
CA LEU A 331 3.20 -1.66 -12.75
C LEU A 331 2.97 -3.11 -13.19
N PRO A 332 2.26 -3.33 -14.30
CA PRO A 332 2.09 -4.68 -14.83
C PRO A 332 3.43 -5.28 -15.26
N ILE A 333 3.69 -6.50 -14.85
CA ILE A 333 4.93 -7.21 -15.22
C ILE A 333 4.70 -7.97 -16.53
N ASP A 334 5.63 -7.83 -17.47
CA ASP A 334 5.54 -8.48 -18.77
C ASP A 334 5.80 -10.00 -18.72
N LYS A 335 5.61 -10.68 -19.85
CA LYS A 335 5.80 -12.14 -19.92
C LYS A 335 7.22 -12.62 -19.65
N ARG A 336 8.23 -11.74 -19.78
CA ARG A 336 9.61 -12.05 -19.36
C ARG A 336 9.74 -12.12 -17.85
N GLY A 337 8.90 -11.40 -17.12
CA GLY A 337 8.97 -11.21 -15.68
C GLY A 337 9.68 -9.90 -15.28
N LEU A 338 9.61 -8.87 -16.12
CA LEU A 338 10.25 -7.56 -15.93
C LEU A 338 9.20 -6.44 -15.97
N VAL A 339 9.49 -5.32 -15.30
CA VAL A 339 8.80 -4.05 -15.60
C VAL A 339 9.23 -3.65 -17.00
N HIS A 340 8.25 -3.46 -17.89
CA HIS A 340 8.51 -3.18 -19.31
C HIS A 340 9.21 -1.82 -19.50
N GLU A 341 10.10 -1.74 -20.49
CA GLU A 341 10.97 -0.58 -20.70
C GLU A 341 10.20 0.72 -20.92
N THR A 342 9.01 0.64 -21.54
CA THR A 342 8.14 1.80 -21.76
C THR A 342 7.62 2.35 -20.44
N ASP A 343 7.28 1.47 -19.50
CA ASP A 343 6.79 1.83 -18.16
C ASP A 343 7.93 2.42 -17.32
N VAL A 344 9.11 1.79 -17.35
CA VAL A 344 10.33 2.29 -16.71
C VAL A 344 10.63 3.71 -17.15
N LYS A 345 10.61 3.96 -18.48
CA LYS A 345 10.84 5.29 -19.03
C LYS A 345 9.83 6.30 -18.51
N ARG A 346 8.53 5.95 -18.51
CA ARG A 346 7.47 6.85 -18.05
C ARG A 346 7.59 7.19 -16.58
N ILE A 347 7.93 6.23 -15.73
CA ILE A 347 8.16 6.45 -14.30
C ILE A 347 9.35 7.37 -14.08
N GLN A 348 10.45 7.18 -14.81
CA GLN A 348 11.63 8.04 -14.74
C GLN A 348 11.31 9.48 -15.17
N GLU A 349 10.53 9.68 -16.23
CA GLU A 349 10.05 11.00 -16.68
C GLU A 349 9.18 11.67 -15.59
N MET A 350 8.23 10.95 -14.99
CA MET A 350 7.41 11.45 -13.87
C MET A 350 8.28 11.87 -12.68
N THR A 351 9.20 11.01 -12.27
CA THR A 351 10.11 11.28 -11.16
C THR A 351 10.95 12.52 -11.40
N ALA A 352 11.46 12.69 -12.61
CA ALA A 352 12.24 13.88 -12.99
C ALA A 352 11.39 15.15 -12.96
N ALA A 353 10.15 15.10 -13.44
CA ALA A 353 9.21 16.22 -13.40
C ALA A 353 8.88 16.63 -11.96
N LEU A 354 8.49 15.67 -11.12
CA LEU A 354 8.18 15.94 -9.69
C LEU A 354 9.39 16.50 -8.94
N LYS A 355 10.60 15.98 -9.18
CA LYS A 355 11.83 16.54 -8.58
C LYS A 355 12.08 17.98 -9.01
N ALA A 356 11.78 18.32 -10.26
CA ALA A 356 11.91 19.69 -10.76
C ALA A 356 10.90 20.63 -10.10
N ASP A 357 9.64 20.19 -9.97
CA ASP A 357 8.56 20.97 -9.32
C ASP A 357 8.87 21.28 -7.86
N PHE A 358 9.46 20.33 -7.12
CA PHE A 358 9.80 20.49 -5.70
C PHE A 358 11.24 20.98 -5.42
N THR A 359 11.94 21.50 -6.44
CA THR A 359 13.30 22.02 -6.27
C THR A 359 13.35 23.23 -5.35
N ILE A 360 12.29 24.08 -5.37
CA ILE A 360 12.18 25.30 -4.57
C ILE A 360 11.02 25.17 -3.62
N ASN A 361 11.29 25.23 -2.32
CA ASN A 361 10.24 25.31 -1.31
C ASN A 361 9.72 26.76 -1.19
N LEU A 362 8.62 27.06 -1.85
CA LEU A 362 8.01 28.40 -1.84
C LEU A 362 7.46 28.82 -0.47
N ALA A 363 7.27 27.87 0.45
CA ALA A 363 6.81 28.16 1.82
C ALA A 363 7.99 28.48 2.78
N GLU A 364 9.25 28.22 2.38
CA GLU A 364 10.39 28.52 3.21
C GLU A 364 10.55 30.03 3.39
N GLY A 365 10.55 30.47 4.65
CA GLY A 365 10.62 31.90 5.01
C GLY A 365 9.36 32.71 4.76
N ALA A 366 8.25 32.09 4.37
CA ALA A 366 6.97 32.76 4.17
C ALA A 366 6.36 33.20 5.51
N SER A 367 5.76 34.40 5.53
CA SER A 367 4.93 34.84 6.65
C SER A 367 3.54 34.18 6.57
N VAL A 368 3.15 33.51 7.64
CA VAL A 368 1.83 32.87 7.74
C VAL A 368 0.92 33.71 8.63
N ILE A 369 -0.25 34.09 8.12
CA ILE A 369 -1.30 34.78 8.87
C ILE A 369 -2.56 33.91 8.85
N ALA A 370 -3.08 33.61 10.03
CA ALA A 370 -4.36 32.92 10.16
C ALA A 370 -5.41 33.88 10.76
N THR A 371 -6.60 33.95 10.18
CA THR A 371 -7.73 34.72 10.69
C THR A 371 -8.48 33.97 11.78
N ASN A 372 -8.29 32.65 11.87
CA ASN A 372 -8.85 31.78 12.90
C ASN A 372 -7.84 30.67 13.23
N VAL A 373 -7.71 30.37 14.51
CA VAL A 373 -6.89 29.24 15.01
C VAL A 373 -7.83 28.39 15.85
N ARG A 374 -7.97 27.12 15.45
CA ARG A 374 -8.74 26.12 16.20
C ARG A 374 -7.96 25.60 17.38
#